data_73edac7ac8a0cd374b3c382802fb78ba
#
_entry.id   73edac7ac8a0cd374b3c382802fb78ba
#
_cell.length_a   1.000
_cell.length_b   1.000
_cell.length_c   1.000
_cell.angle_alpha   90.00
_cell.angle_beta   90.00
_cell.angle_gamma   90.00
#
_symmetry.space_group_name_H-M   'P 1'
#
loop_
_entity.id
_entity.type
_entity.pdbx_description
1 polymer ?
#
loop_
_entity_poly.entity_id
_entity_poly.type
_entity_poly.pdbx_seq_one_letter_code
_entity_poly.pdbx_strand_id
1 'polypeptide(L)'
;MIRKDSLAVVALIAFTFGCSSVQHPAQPDVVDVTLPAPADQVKAAVSKVLKDDNYDVEWKDGAQLNTGYRDEQPSIWDWLVRGRLGVVRSRAEASVTPETDQSSRLRLQVSSEGKQTMFDSWGPTEPQVPQSAENKLRLIKNELKIVPSTYTTETFYGAKNY
;
A
#
# COMPACT_ATOMS: atom_id res chain seq x y z
N MET A 1 57.82 -26.47 -6.53
CA MET A 1 57.62 -25.98 -5.17
C MET A 1 56.60 -24.84 -5.23
N ILE A 2 55.31 -25.14 -5.10
CA ILE A 2 54.22 -24.16 -5.18
C ILE A 2 54.09 -23.56 -3.79
N ARG A 3 54.33 -22.26 -3.66
CA ARG A 3 54.23 -21.54 -2.38
C ARG A 3 52.82 -21.62 -1.82
N LYS A 4 52.72 -22.10 -0.59
CA LYS A 4 51.47 -22.22 0.17
C LYS A 4 50.76 -20.87 0.36
N ASP A 5 51.41 -19.76 0.20
CA ASP A 5 50.91 -18.39 0.39
C ASP A 5 49.99 -17.93 -0.75
N SER A 6 50.05 -18.56 -1.95
CA SER A 6 49.18 -18.21 -3.07
C SER A 6 47.78 -18.79 -2.98
N LEU A 7 47.55 -19.82 -2.17
CA LEU A 7 46.28 -20.47 -2.00
C LEU A 7 45.35 -19.66 -1.06
N ALA A 8 45.91 -18.90 -0.12
CA ALA A 8 45.12 -18.10 0.80
C ALA A 8 44.50 -16.86 0.15
N VAL A 9 45.15 -16.29 -0.87
CA VAL A 9 44.66 -15.11 -1.57
C VAL A 9 43.49 -15.45 -2.50
N VAL A 10 43.47 -16.63 -3.12
CA VAL A 10 42.41 -17.06 -4.00
C VAL A 10 41.11 -17.38 -3.23
N ALA A 11 41.22 -17.86 -2.00
CA ALA A 11 40.04 -18.15 -1.16
C ALA A 11 39.32 -16.88 -0.66
N LEU A 12 40.04 -15.74 -0.54
CA LEU A 12 39.47 -14.49 -0.04
C LEU A 12 38.62 -13.76 -1.11
N ILE A 13 38.92 -14.00 -2.39
CA ILE A 13 38.21 -13.33 -3.50
C ILE A 13 36.86 -13.98 -3.81
N ALA A 14 36.65 -15.25 -3.44
CA ALA A 14 35.43 -15.99 -3.71
C ALA A 14 34.22 -15.58 -2.82
N PHE A 15 34.44 -14.83 -1.74
CA PHE A 15 33.36 -14.43 -0.82
C PHE A 15 32.72 -13.05 -1.11
N THR A 16 33.16 -12.35 -2.14
CA THR A 16 32.61 -11.03 -2.48
C THR A 16 31.49 -11.02 -3.53
N PHE A 17 31.05 -12.17 -4.00
CA PHE A 17 29.81 -12.24 -4.78
C PHE A 17 28.62 -12.18 -3.81
N GLY A 18 28.43 -11.00 -3.20
CA GLY A 18 27.26 -10.69 -2.43
C GLY A 18 26.03 -10.83 -3.33
N CYS A 19 25.04 -11.57 -2.85
CA CYS A 19 23.73 -11.66 -3.46
C CYS A 19 23.20 -10.24 -3.71
N SER A 20 23.27 -9.78 -4.95
CA SER A 20 22.49 -8.66 -5.41
C SER A 20 21.04 -9.11 -5.36
N SER A 21 20.33 -8.78 -4.28
CA SER A 21 18.89 -8.91 -4.26
C SER A 21 18.36 -8.04 -5.40
N VAL A 22 17.88 -8.66 -6.45
CA VAL A 22 17.15 -7.98 -7.52
C VAL A 22 15.89 -7.43 -6.85
N GLN A 23 15.93 -6.17 -6.45
CA GLN A 23 14.75 -5.45 -6.02
C GLN A 23 13.87 -5.30 -7.25
N HIS A 24 12.82 -6.09 -7.33
CA HIS A 24 11.78 -5.86 -8.32
C HIS A 24 11.19 -4.48 -8.01
N PRO A 25 11.05 -3.61 -9.01
CA PRO A 25 10.38 -2.33 -8.78
C PRO A 25 8.98 -2.63 -8.27
N ALA A 26 8.64 -2.07 -7.11
CA ALA A 26 7.32 -2.24 -6.55
C ALA A 26 6.29 -1.74 -7.57
N GLN A 27 5.40 -2.61 -7.99
CA GLN A 27 4.32 -2.23 -8.89
C GLN A 27 3.31 -1.40 -8.10
N PRO A 28 2.72 -0.37 -8.72
CA PRO A 28 1.66 0.39 -8.06
C PRO A 28 0.49 -0.56 -7.77
N ASP A 29 -0.01 -0.46 -6.54
CA ASP A 29 -1.18 -1.21 -6.09
C ASP A 29 -2.44 -0.55 -6.66
N VAL A 30 -3.12 -1.21 -7.58
CA VAL A 30 -4.25 -0.67 -8.34
C VAL A 30 -5.46 -1.57 -8.24
N VAL A 31 -6.59 -0.97 -7.93
CA VAL A 31 -7.91 -1.61 -8.08
C VAL A 31 -8.72 -0.83 -9.11
N ASP A 32 -9.48 -1.57 -9.94
CA ASP A 32 -10.34 -1.02 -10.99
C ASP A 32 -11.65 -1.81 -10.98
N VAL A 33 -12.73 -1.19 -10.53
CA VAL A 33 -14.01 -1.88 -10.29
C VAL A 33 -15.20 -0.99 -10.63
N THR A 34 -16.29 -1.60 -11.05
CA THR A 34 -17.59 -0.95 -11.15
C THR A 34 -18.35 -1.10 -9.84
N LEU A 35 -18.84 0.02 -9.31
CA LEU A 35 -19.62 0.10 -8.09
C LEU A 35 -21.09 0.43 -8.42
N PRO A 36 -22.07 -0.24 -7.81
CA PRO A 36 -23.48 0.05 -7.99
C PRO A 36 -23.91 1.28 -7.16
N ALA A 37 -23.33 2.43 -7.48
CA ALA A 37 -23.62 3.71 -6.86
C ALA A 37 -23.34 4.85 -7.85
N PRO A 38 -24.10 5.97 -7.79
CA PRO A 38 -23.84 7.16 -8.56
C PRO A 38 -22.45 7.74 -8.32
N ALA A 39 -21.85 8.34 -9.35
CA ALA A 39 -20.49 8.86 -9.30
C ALA A 39 -20.24 9.84 -8.13
N ASP A 40 -21.22 10.70 -7.83
CA ASP A 40 -21.07 11.68 -6.74
C ASP A 40 -21.03 11.01 -5.36
N GLN A 41 -21.79 9.94 -5.16
CA GLN A 41 -21.75 9.15 -3.93
C GLN A 41 -20.39 8.43 -3.79
N VAL A 42 -19.88 7.85 -4.88
CA VAL A 42 -18.57 7.20 -4.89
C VAL A 42 -17.47 8.22 -4.61
N LYS A 43 -17.50 9.41 -5.22
CA LYS A 43 -16.54 10.49 -4.93
C LYS A 43 -16.58 10.91 -3.47
N ALA A 44 -17.78 11.06 -2.89
CA ALA A 44 -17.93 11.40 -1.48
C ALA A 44 -17.33 10.32 -0.56
N ALA A 45 -17.61 9.05 -0.83
CA ALA A 45 -17.07 7.92 -0.07
C ALA A 45 -15.54 7.81 -0.19
N VAL A 46 -15.00 7.96 -1.40
CA VAL A 46 -13.54 7.99 -1.62
C VAL A 46 -12.90 9.14 -0.83
N SER A 47 -13.47 10.34 -0.93
CA SER A 47 -12.95 11.51 -0.21
C SER A 47 -12.97 11.31 1.29
N LYS A 48 -14.04 10.75 1.84
CA LYS A 48 -14.16 10.47 3.27
C LYS A 48 -13.11 9.47 3.72
N VAL A 49 -13.02 8.31 3.07
CA VAL A 49 -12.06 7.26 3.42
C VAL A 49 -10.62 7.76 3.37
N LEU A 50 -10.26 8.53 2.35
CA LEU A 50 -8.91 9.06 2.24
C LEU A 50 -8.62 10.15 3.28
N LYS A 51 -9.59 11.00 3.60
CA LYS A 51 -9.44 12.00 4.67
C LYS A 51 -9.35 11.36 6.06
N ASP A 52 -10.13 10.33 6.33
CA ASP A 52 -10.08 9.55 7.57
C ASP A 52 -8.70 8.88 7.75
N ASP A 53 -8.04 8.55 6.62
CA ASP A 53 -6.66 8.06 6.57
C ASP A 53 -5.60 9.18 6.56
N ASN A 54 -5.97 10.43 6.83
CA ASN A 54 -5.11 11.62 6.85
C ASN A 54 -4.43 11.97 5.50
N TYR A 55 -5.07 11.67 4.37
CA TYR A 55 -4.63 12.20 3.09
C TYR A 55 -5.22 13.59 2.84
N ASP A 56 -4.43 14.45 2.24
CA ASP A 56 -4.94 15.70 1.67
C ASP A 56 -5.62 15.41 0.32
N VAL A 57 -6.92 15.67 0.25
CA VAL A 57 -7.77 15.24 -0.86
C VAL A 57 -8.17 16.42 -1.71
N GLU A 58 -7.72 16.42 -2.96
CA GLU A 58 -8.08 17.42 -3.96
C GLU A 58 -8.61 16.75 -5.24
N TRP A 59 -9.81 17.16 -5.67
CA TRP A 59 -10.37 16.73 -6.95
C TRP A 59 -9.95 17.67 -8.07
N LYS A 60 -9.29 17.10 -9.09
CA LYS A 60 -8.98 17.79 -10.34
C LYS A 60 -10.05 17.48 -11.37
N ASP A 61 -10.51 18.52 -12.07
CA ASP A 61 -11.50 18.39 -13.17
C ASP A 61 -12.77 17.62 -12.80
N GLY A 62 -13.08 17.52 -11.51
CA GLY A 62 -14.27 16.85 -11.00
C GLY A 62 -14.33 15.34 -11.16
N ALA A 63 -13.38 14.70 -11.83
CA ALA A 63 -13.36 13.26 -12.08
C ALA A 63 -12.13 12.55 -11.51
N GLN A 64 -11.03 13.27 -11.38
CA GLN A 64 -9.76 12.74 -10.91
C GLN A 64 -9.41 13.35 -9.55
N LEU A 65 -8.97 12.50 -8.64
CA LEU A 65 -8.49 12.86 -7.33
C LEU A 65 -7.00 12.52 -7.24
N ASN A 66 -6.24 13.45 -6.72
CA ASN A 66 -4.85 13.24 -6.38
C ASN A 66 -4.63 13.68 -4.93
N THR A 67 -3.87 12.91 -4.17
CA THR A 67 -3.46 13.29 -2.83
C THR A 67 -2.00 13.71 -2.83
N GLY A 68 -1.64 14.58 -1.89
CA GLY A 68 -0.24 14.75 -1.52
C GLY A 68 0.36 13.47 -0.94
N TYR A 69 1.67 13.47 -0.75
CA TYR A 69 2.32 12.42 0.03
C TYR A 69 1.93 12.56 1.51
N ARG A 70 1.55 11.44 2.10
CA ARG A 70 1.36 11.29 3.54
C ARG A 70 2.55 10.54 4.10
N ASP A 71 3.24 11.13 5.08
CA ASP A 71 4.31 10.47 5.80
C ASP A 71 3.73 9.48 6.82
N GLU A 72 4.17 8.24 6.74
CA GLU A 72 3.88 7.21 7.73
C GLU A 72 5.01 7.21 8.75
N GLN A 73 4.73 7.73 9.95
CA GLN A 73 5.70 7.67 11.02
C GLN A 73 5.79 6.23 11.54
N PRO A 74 7.00 5.64 11.56
CA PRO A 74 7.18 4.34 12.18
C PRO A 74 6.79 4.45 13.66
N SER A 75 6.04 3.47 14.15
CA SER A 75 5.76 3.35 15.59
C SER A 75 7.09 3.23 16.35
N ILE A 76 7.17 3.83 17.55
CA ILE A 76 8.32 3.68 18.46
C ILE A 76 8.67 2.19 18.67
N TRP A 77 7.69 1.31 18.64
CA TRP A 77 7.86 -0.13 18.74
C TRP A 77 8.50 -0.76 17.48
N ASP A 78 8.22 -0.24 16.28
CA ASP A 78 8.87 -0.71 15.05
C ASP A 78 10.38 -0.37 15.07
N TRP A 79 10.72 0.77 15.63
CA TRP A 79 12.11 1.17 15.84
C TRP A 79 12.82 0.27 16.88
N LEU A 80 12.18 0.02 18.04
CA LEU A 80 12.78 -0.75 19.15
C LEU A 80 12.86 -2.25 18.87
N VAL A 81 11.83 -2.83 18.24
CA VAL A 81 11.68 -4.29 18.13
C VAL A 81 12.16 -4.80 16.77
N ARG A 82 12.00 -4.03 15.71
CA ARG A 82 12.31 -4.45 14.34
C ARG A 82 13.55 -3.80 13.74
N GLY A 83 14.15 -2.83 14.43
CA GLY A 83 15.34 -2.11 13.94
C GLY A 83 15.08 -1.37 12.61
N ARG A 84 13.81 -1.17 12.23
CA ARG A 84 13.46 -0.46 11.00
C ARG A 84 13.48 1.04 11.26
N LEU A 85 14.56 1.66 10.82
CA LEU A 85 14.72 3.13 10.82
C LEU A 85 14.04 3.79 9.59
N GLY A 86 13.40 2.98 8.74
CA GLY A 86 12.85 3.44 7.48
C GLY A 86 11.61 4.31 7.67
N VAL A 87 11.57 5.42 6.96
CA VAL A 87 10.38 6.26 6.80
C VAL A 87 9.69 5.84 5.52
N VAL A 88 8.37 5.67 5.58
CA VAL A 88 7.54 5.35 4.43
C VAL A 88 6.58 6.51 4.19
N ARG A 89 6.33 6.84 2.95
CA ARG A 89 5.28 7.78 2.55
C ARG A 89 4.40 7.14 1.48
N SER A 90 3.14 7.49 1.50
CA SER A 90 2.17 7.00 0.53
C SER A 90 1.37 8.13 -0.09
N ARG A 91 0.92 7.93 -1.33
CA ARG A 91 -0.04 8.79 -2.01
C ARG A 91 -1.11 7.93 -2.67
N ALA A 92 -2.29 8.49 -2.80
CA ALA A 92 -3.41 7.85 -3.50
C ALA A 92 -3.86 8.70 -4.69
N GLU A 93 -4.18 8.02 -5.77
CA GLU A 93 -4.78 8.60 -6.96
C GLU A 93 -6.08 7.85 -7.26
N ALA A 94 -7.16 8.56 -7.52
CA ALA A 94 -8.43 7.94 -7.85
C ALA A 94 -9.07 8.61 -9.05
N SER A 95 -9.78 7.83 -9.85
CA SER A 95 -10.66 8.35 -10.88
C SER A 95 -12.04 7.69 -10.76
N VAL A 96 -13.08 8.51 -10.88
CA VAL A 96 -14.47 8.06 -10.85
C VAL A 96 -15.16 8.49 -12.14
N THR A 97 -15.59 7.50 -12.91
CA THR A 97 -16.29 7.73 -14.19
C THR A 97 -17.70 7.18 -14.08
N PRO A 98 -18.76 7.98 -14.35
CA PRO A 98 -20.11 7.47 -14.39
C PRO A 98 -20.25 6.49 -15.57
N GLU A 99 -20.86 5.33 -15.33
CA GLU A 99 -21.24 4.37 -16.37
C GLU A 99 -22.74 4.43 -16.66
N THR A 100 -23.53 4.58 -15.60
CA THR A 100 -24.96 4.83 -15.65
C THR A 100 -25.37 5.79 -14.53
N ASP A 101 -26.64 6.17 -14.45
CA ASP A 101 -27.15 7.00 -13.36
C ASP A 101 -27.03 6.32 -11.98
N GLN A 102 -26.89 4.99 -11.95
CA GLN A 102 -26.85 4.18 -10.72
C GLN A 102 -25.54 3.40 -10.56
N SER A 103 -24.59 3.54 -11.48
CA SER A 103 -23.30 2.84 -11.41
C SER A 103 -22.15 3.72 -11.89
N SER A 104 -20.99 3.51 -11.30
CA SER A 104 -19.77 4.21 -11.68
C SER A 104 -18.55 3.31 -11.54
N ARG A 105 -17.56 3.56 -12.39
CA ARG A 105 -16.28 2.89 -12.37
C ARG A 105 -15.31 3.67 -11.51
N LEU A 106 -14.76 3.00 -10.51
CA LEU A 106 -13.70 3.50 -9.65
C LEU A 106 -12.39 2.82 -10.01
N ARG A 107 -11.39 3.63 -10.37
CA ARG A 107 -10.00 3.20 -10.40
C ARG A 107 -9.25 3.91 -9.27
N LEU A 108 -8.65 3.14 -8.38
CA LEU A 108 -7.88 3.63 -7.25
C LEU A 108 -6.47 3.03 -7.30
N GLN A 109 -5.48 3.88 -7.23
CA GLN A 109 -4.07 3.50 -7.22
C GLN A 109 -3.42 4.03 -5.94
N VAL A 110 -2.66 3.19 -5.27
CA VAL A 110 -1.83 3.58 -4.14
C VAL A 110 -0.36 3.36 -4.49
N SER A 111 0.44 4.37 -4.26
CA SER A 111 1.89 4.31 -4.44
C SER A 111 2.57 4.59 -3.12
N SER A 112 3.52 3.74 -2.75
CA SER A 112 4.31 3.91 -1.53
C SER A 112 5.79 4.03 -1.88
N GLU A 113 6.46 4.89 -1.16
CA GLU A 113 7.90 5.10 -1.26
C GLU A 113 8.51 5.00 0.13
N GLY A 114 9.68 4.40 0.22
CA GLY A 114 10.41 4.25 1.45
C GLY A 114 11.87 4.66 1.33
N LYS A 115 12.48 4.98 2.45
CA LYS A 115 13.93 5.14 2.59
C LYS A 115 14.38 4.46 3.88
N GLN A 116 15.53 3.78 3.83
CA GLN A 116 16.04 3.03 4.97
C GLN A 116 16.76 3.92 5.98
N THR A 117 17.45 4.96 5.50
CA THR A 117 18.18 5.92 6.32
C THR A 117 17.79 7.35 5.95
N MET A 118 18.16 8.32 6.79
CA MET A 118 17.90 9.74 6.50
C MET A 118 18.68 10.26 5.28
N PHE A 119 19.73 9.56 4.88
CA PHE A 119 20.59 9.95 3.75
C PHE A 119 20.19 9.25 2.44
N ASP A 120 19.29 8.28 2.49
CA ASP A 120 18.85 7.55 1.30
C ASP A 120 17.86 8.38 0.49
N SER A 121 17.86 8.11 -0.82
CA SER A 121 16.81 8.60 -1.72
C SER A 121 15.50 7.83 -1.48
N TRP A 122 14.38 8.48 -1.75
CA TRP A 122 13.09 7.79 -1.79
C TRP A 122 13.07 6.76 -2.92
N GLY A 123 12.68 5.54 -2.60
CA GLY A 123 12.52 4.46 -3.57
C GLY A 123 11.15 3.79 -3.43
N PRO A 124 10.63 3.22 -4.52
CA PRO A 124 9.34 2.54 -4.49
C PRO A 124 9.37 1.37 -3.51
N THR A 125 8.31 1.22 -2.74
CA THR A 125 8.11 0.11 -1.80
C THR A 125 6.68 -0.40 -1.89
N GLU A 126 6.46 -1.64 -1.47
CA GLU A 126 5.11 -2.19 -1.43
C GLU A 126 4.27 -1.49 -0.35
N PRO A 127 3.02 -1.10 -0.67
CA PRO A 127 2.09 -0.56 0.32
C PRO A 127 1.86 -1.57 1.44
N GLN A 128 1.93 -1.12 2.68
CA GLN A 128 1.59 -1.98 3.81
C GLN A 128 0.07 -2.19 3.88
N VAL A 129 -0.37 -3.31 4.45
CA VAL A 129 -1.77 -3.75 4.47
C VAL A 129 -2.81 -2.67 4.80
N PRO A 130 -2.63 -1.76 5.77
CA PRO A 130 -3.64 -0.72 5.99
C PRO A 130 -3.78 0.24 4.81
N GLN A 131 -2.72 0.42 4.03
CA GLN A 131 -2.63 1.41 2.95
C GLN A 131 -2.91 0.85 1.56
N SER A 132 -3.12 -0.46 1.44
CA SER A 132 -3.38 -1.08 0.14
C SER A 132 -4.65 -0.55 -0.53
N ALA A 133 -4.64 -0.48 -1.86
CA ALA A 133 -5.79 -0.07 -2.66
C ALA A 133 -7.00 -0.98 -2.40
N GLU A 134 -6.77 -2.27 -2.19
CA GLU A 134 -7.83 -3.23 -1.87
C GLU A 134 -8.48 -2.93 -0.51
N ASN A 135 -7.69 -2.64 0.53
CA ASN A 135 -8.23 -2.26 1.82
C ASN A 135 -9.05 -0.96 1.75
N LYS A 136 -8.56 0.04 1.02
CA LYS A 136 -9.30 1.28 0.78
C LYS A 136 -10.60 1.04 0.02
N LEU A 137 -10.58 0.18 -1.01
CA LEU A 137 -11.78 -0.23 -1.72
C LEU A 137 -12.81 -0.88 -0.78
N ARG A 138 -12.36 -1.74 0.14
CA ARG A 138 -13.23 -2.34 1.15
C ARG A 138 -13.89 -1.29 2.04
N LEU A 139 -13.13 -0.30 2.50
CA LEU A 139 -13.64 0.81 3.32
C LEU A 139 -14.64 1.67 2.52
N ILE A 140 -14.35 1.95 1.24
CA ILE A 140 -15.27 2.67 0.34
C ILE A 140 -16.58 1.90 0.15
N LYS A 141 -16.52 0.58 -0.07
CA LYS A 141 -17.72 -0.26 -0.18
C LYS A 141 -18.53 -0.27 1.12
N ASN A 142 -17.88 -0.26 2.28
CA ASN A 142 -18.54 -0.17 3.57
C ASN A 142 -19.24 1.19 3.74
N GLU A 143 -18.60 2.29 3.36
CA GLU A 143 -19.18 3.64 3.42
C GLU A 143 -20.40 3.74 2.51
N LEU A 144 -20.34 3.14 1.33
CA LEU A 144 -21.47 3.06 0.39
C LEU A 144 -22.55 2.05 0.80
N LYS A 145 -22.33 1.27 1.89
CA LYS A 145 -23.22 0.20 2.34
C LYS A 145 -23.49 -0.87 1.27
N ILE A 146 -22.56 -1.08 0.35
CA ILE A 146 -22.64 -2.05 -0.73
C ILE A 146 -22.28 -3.46 -0.23
N VAL A 147 -21.42 -3.56 0.77
CA VAL A 147 -21.06 -4.85 1.38
C VAL A 147 -22.22 -5.27 2.28
N PRO A 148 -22.88 -6.42 2.02
CA PRO A 148 -23.85 -6.95 2.96
C PRO A 148 -23.16 -7.11 4.32
N SER A 149 -23.79 -6.62 5.38
CA SER A 149 -23.32 -6.73 6.77
C SER A 149 -23.35 -8.17 7.31
N THR A 150 -23.14 -9.15 6.45
CA THR A 150 -23.15 -10.57 6.75
C THR A 150 -21.80 -11.07 7.27
N TYR A 151 -21.08 -10.23 8.02
CA TYR A 151 -20.20 -10.78 9.04
C TYR A 151 -21.01 -10.95 10.32
N THR A 152 -21.90 -11.92 10.32
CA THR A 152 -22.37 -12.50 11.58
C THR A 152 -21.13 -13.01 12.30
N THR A 153 -20.96 -12.56 13.52
CA THR A 153 -19.89 -12.91 14.46
C THR A 153 -19.82 -14.43 14.78
N GLU A 154 -20.60 -15.24 14.12
CA GLU A 154 -20.72 -16.67 14.36
C GLU A 154 -19.61 -17.53 13.76
N THR A 155 -18.79 -16.99 12.85
CA THR A 155 -17.77 -17.79 12.17
C THR A 155 -16.41 -17.78 12.86
N PHE A 156 -16.19 -16.95 13.87
CA PHE A 156 -14.88 -16.87 14.56
C PHE A 156 -14.78 -17.73 15.82
N TYR A 157 -15.89 -18.17 16.38
CA TYR A 157 -15.90 -19.11 17.49
C TYR A 157 -16.54 -20.42 17.02
N GLY A 158 -15.71 -21.26 16.38
CA GLY A 158 -16.11 -22.63 16.11
C GLY A 158 -16.69 -23.24 17.39
N ALA A 159 -17.96 -23.61 17.35
CA ALA A 159 -18.62 -24.34 18.41
C ALA A 159 -17.78 -25.59 18.72
N LYS A 160 -17.09 -25.59 19.83
CA LYS A 160 -16.63 -26.84 20.48
C LYS A 160 -17.85 -27.51 21.03
N ASN A 161 -18.44 -28.39 20.24
CA ASN A 161 -19.38 -29.39 20.78
C ASN A 161 -18.56 -30.46 21.48
N TYR A 162 -18.72 -30.54 22.79
CA TYR A 162 -18.38 -31.70 23.62
C TYR A 162 -19.53 -32.70 23.53
#